data_1280ff11599a0ce173017c9530d0571d
#
_entry.id   1280ff11599a0ce173017c9530d0571d
#
_cell.length_a   1.000
_cell.length_b   1.000
_cell.length_c   1.000
_cell.angle_alpha   90.00
_cell.angle_beta   90.00
_cell.angle_gamma   90.00
#
_symmetry.space_group_name_H-M   'P 1'
#
loop_
_entity.id
_entity.type
_entity.pdbx_description
1 polymer ?
#
loop_
_entity_poly.entity_id
_entity_poly.type
_entity_poly.pdbx_seq_one_letter_code
_entity_poly.pdbx_strand_id
1 'polypeptide(L)'
;MNIVLLQGGFSPERDISLKSGEDIAKAIEYLGHDLTVIDTAGYLNIEDLIIAIRENNPNLVFIGLHGAEGENGAMQAIINAMNIHYTGSNHHGSAVAMDKHLSSKIAMINNVSVPRQVLISEIPKDVYSLIEYLKFPIVVKPNSAGSSVGVYIVQNEHDLKVAIRDALTIDNFVLLQEHISGKELTVSILGKDILPVIEIKPNLGFYSYENKYTAGNTVYICPAQLTEEQTKKAKQSAENIFRTAGCSIYGRVDFILAGDEFYFLEINTLPGMREESLLPLAAQEFGIDYPQLIERIIKLSMS
;
A
#
# COMPACT_ATOMS: atom_id res chain seq x y z
N MET A 1 16.95 4.52 -21.89
CA MET A 1 16.31 3.20 -22.09
C MET A 1 14.86 3.42 -22.45
N ASN A 2 14.21 2.43 -23.04
CA ASN A 2 12.79 2.50 -23.37
C ASN A 2 11.93 2.03 -22.18
N ILE A 3 11.06 2.90 -21.64
CA ILE A 3 10.23 2.63 -20.48
C ILE A 3 8.76 2.78 -20.87
N VAL A 4 7.95 1.78 -20.52
CA VAL A 4 6.49 1.89 -20.56
C VAL A 4 6.00 2.19 -19.17
N LEU A 5 5.27 3.30 -18.98
CA LEU A 5 4.57 3.63 -17.75
C LEU A 5 3.12 3.19 -17.84
N LEU A 6 2.71 2.28 -16.96
CA LEU A 6 1.30 1.90 -16.80
C LEU A 6 0.65 2.77 -15.73
N GLN A 7 -0.48 3.40 -16.07
CA GLN A 7 -1.24 4.25 -15.14
C GLN A 7 -2.75 4.07 -15.32
N GLY A 8 -3.54 4.75 -14.51
CA GLY A 8 -5.01 4.76 -14.58
C GLY A 8 -5.62 3.50 -13.97
N GLY A 9 -6.07 2.57 -14.79
CA GLY A 9 -6.75 1.35 -14.35
C GLY A 9 -8.22 1.57 -14.02
N PHE A 10 -8.87 0.51 -13.49
CA PHE A 10 -10.30 0.50 -13.18
C PHE A 10 -10.60 0.62 -11.68
N SER A 11 -9.58 0.69 -10.83
CA SER A 11 -9.77 0.79 -9.38
C SER A 11 -10.36 2.15 -8.97
N PRO A 12 -10.96 2.26 -7.79
CA PRO A 12 -11.36 3.55 -7.22
C PRO A 12 -10.22 4.56 -7.08
N GLU A 13 -8.97 4.10 -7.17
CA GLU A 13 -7.74 4.91 -7.06
C GLU A 13 -7.23 5.42 -8.42
N ARG A 14 -8.03 5.27 -9.50
CA ARG A 14 -7.67 5.71 -10.85
C ARG A 14 -7.11 7.13 -10.93
N ASP A 15 -7.81 8.10 -10.32
CA ASP A 15 -7.39 9.51 -10.35
C ASP A 15 -6.04 9.73 -9.66
N ILE A 16 -5.74 8.95 -8.63
CA ILE A 16 -4.47 8.99 -7.92
C ILE A 16 -3.36 8.40 -8.79
N SER A 17 -3.67 7.28 -9.48
CA SER A 17 -2.74 6.66 -10.42
C SER A 17 -2.39 7.60 -11.58
N LEU A 18 -3.35 8.29 -12.17
CA LEU A 18 -3.11 9.26 -13.23
C LEU A 18 -2.23 10.42 -12.77
N LYS A 19 -2.50 11.00 -11.60
CA LYS A 19 -1.69 12.08 -11.04
C LYS A 19 -0.27 11.63 -10.68
N SER A 20 -0.13 10.44 -10.08
CA SER A 20 1.19 9.83 -9.82
C SER A 20 1.94 9.59 -11.13
N GLY A 21 1.23 9.12 -12.16
CA GLY A 21 1.78 8.88 -13.49
C GLY A 21 2.33 10.15 -14.14
N GLU A 22 1.65 11.29 -13.99
CA GLU A 22 2.14 12.58 -14.49
C GLU A 22 3.49 12.97 -13.86
N ASP A 23 3.65 12.82 -12.55
CA ASP A 23 4.89 13.16 -11.85
C ASP A 23 6.01 12.16 -12.19
N ILE A 24 5.69 10.86 -12.26
CA ILE A 24 6.62 9.80 -12.71
C ILE A 24 7.08 10.06 -14.14
N ALA A 25 6.18 10.40 -15.05
CA ALA A 25 6.49 10.67 -16.45
C ALA A 25 7.49 11.83 -16.60
N LYS A 26 7.24 12.96 -15.92
CA LYS A 26 8.15 14.12 -15.91
C LYS A 26 9.54 13.72 -15.41
N ALA A 27 9.62 12.90 -14.35
CA ALA A 27 10.91 12.46 -13.82
C ALA A 27 11.64 11.51 -14.78
N ILE A 28 10.95 10.57 -15.43
CA ILE A 28 11.54 9.65 -16.42
C ILE A 28 12.09 10.43 -17.63
N GLU A 29 11.33 11.40 -18.15
CA GLU A 29 11.77 12.29 -19.24
C GLU A 29 12.95 13.17 -18.84
N TYR A 30 12.92 13.75 -17.62
CA TYR A 30 14.04 14.53 -17.08
C TYR A 30 15.34 13.70 -16.97
N LEU A 31 15.23 12.41 -16.66
CA LEU A 31 16.35 11.47 -16.60
C LEU A 31 16.86 11.05 -18.01
N GLY A 32 16.23 11.51 -19.08
CA GLY A 32 16.64 11.23 -20.47
C GLY A 32 16.29 9.83 -20.96
N HIS A 33 15.21 9.23 -20.44
CA HIS A 33 14.69 7.97 -20.94
C HIS A 33 13.59 8.19 -21.98
N ASP A 34 13.46 7.24 -22.92
CA ASP A 34 12.34 7.20 -23.87
C ASP A 34 11.12 6.66 -23.12
N LEU A 35 10.00 7.40 -23.17
CA LEU A 35 8.81 7.07 -22.40
C LEU A 35 7.60 6.85 -23.30
N THR A 36 6.87 5.76 -23.04
CA THR A 36 5.50 5.55 -23.52
C THR A 36 4.57 5.44 -22.32
N VAL A 37 3.52 6.24 -22.29
CA VAL A 37 2.50 6.18 -21.22
C VAL A 37 1.29 5.41 -21.73
N ILE A 38 0.87 4.40 -20.96
CA ILE A 38 -0.31 3.57 -21.25
C ILE A 38 -1.30 3.70 -20.10
N ASP A 39 -2.49 4.21 -20.40
CA ASP A 39 -3.64 4.11 -19.49
C ASP A 39 -4.30 2.74 -19.68
N THR A 40 -4.20 1.88 -18.66
CA THR A 40 -4.69 0.50 -18.76
C THR A 40 -6.21 0.41 -18.93
N ALA A 41 -6.98 1.43 -18.49
CA ALA A 41 -8.42 1.49 -18.72
C ALA A 41 -8.82 1.71 -20.20
N GLY A 42 -7.87 2.07 -21.06
CA GLY A 42 -8.08 2.13 -22.51
C GLY A 42 -8.20 0.76 -23.17
N TYR A 43 -7.95 -0.33 -22.45
CA TYR A 43 -7.94 -1.70 -22.96
C TYR A 43 -8.98 -2.55 -22.25
N LEU A 44 -9.98 -3.03 -23.00
CA LEU A 44 -11.10 -3.82 -22.46
C LEU A 44 -10.72 -5.28 -22.16
N ASN A 45 -9.66 -5.77 -22.78
CA ASN A 45 -9.13 -7.11 -22.53
C ASN A 45 -7.62 -7.07 -22.32
N ILE A 46 -7.12 -8.06 -21.61
CA ILE A 46 -5.69 -8.15 -21.24
C ILE A 46 -4.79 -8.42 -22.43
N GLU A 47 -5.29 -9.08 -23.47
CA GLU A 47 -4.53 -9.43 -24.68
C GLU A 47 -4.10 -8.18 -25.44
N ASP A 48 -5.02 -7.23 -25.63
CA ASP A 48 -4.73 -5.95 -26.28
C ASP A 48 -3.72 -5.11 -25.48
N LEU A 49 -3.82 -5.12 -24.15
CA LEU A 49 -2.83 -4.46 -23.29
C LEU A 49 -1.45 -5.10 -23.42
N ILE A 50 -1.35 -6.43 -23.46
CA ILE A 50 -0.10 -7.16 -23.67
C ILE A 50 0.51 -6.78 -25.03
N ILE A 51 -0.29 -6.72 -26.07
CA ILE A 51 0.15 -6.34 -27.43
C ILE A 51 0.70 -4.90 -27.38
N ALA A 52 -0.05 -3.96 -26.81
CA ALA A 52 0.37 -2.56 -26.71
C ALA A 52 1.69 -2.39 -25.93
N ILE A 53 1.89 -3.13 -24.85
CA ILE A 53 3.17 -3.12 -24.11
C ILE A 53 4.30 -3.65 -25.01
N ARG A 54 4.09 -4.78 -25.70
CA ARG A 54 5.13 -5.42 -26.54
C ARG A 54 5.52 -4.59 -27.76
N GLU A 55 4.57 -3.94 -28.42
CA GLU A 55 4.83 -3.09 -29.59
C GLU A 55 5.80 -1.93 -29.27
N ASN A 56 5.81 -1.48 -28.01
CA ASN A 56 6.75 -0.47 -27.54
C ASN A 56 8.14 -1.02 -27.19
N ASN A 57 8.36 -2.33 -27.23
CA ASN A 57 9.64 -2.99 -26.94
C ASN A 57 10.36 -2.43 -25.69
N PRO A 58 9.72 -2.40 -24.52
CA PRO A 58 10.28 -1.77 -23.33
C PRO A 58 11.44 -2.55 -22.72
N ASN A 59 12.44 -1.85 -22.21
CA ASN A 59 13.43 -2.42 -21.31
C ASN A 59 12.86 -2.64 -19.91
N LEU A 60 11.91 -1.76 -19.52
CA LEU A 60 11.29 -1.74 -18.21
C LEU A 60 9.82 -1.28 -18.32
N VAL A 61 8.94 -1.92 -17.58
CA VAL A 61 7.58 -1.41 -17.30
C VAL A 61 7.57 -0.75 -15.93
N PHE A 62 7.31 0.55 -15.88
CA PHE A 62 7.07 1.25 -14.62
C PHE A 62 5.58 1.11 -14.26
N ILE A 63 5.28 0.45 -13.13
CA ILE A 63 3.91 0.24 -12.67
C ILE A 63 3.51 1.43 -11.80
N GLY A 64 2.79 2.38 -12.38
CA GLY A 64 2.21 3.55 -11.71
C GLY A 64 0.73 3.37 -11.35
N LEU A 65 0.25 2.12 -11.39
CA LEU A 65 -1.10 1.75 -10.99
C LEU A 65 -1.25 1.77 -9.45
N HIS A 66 -2.46 2.05 -8.97
CA HIS A 66 -2.82 1.95 -7.56
C HIS A 66 -4.10 1.13 -7.39
N GLY A 67 -4.19 0.44 -6.23
CA GLY A 67 -5.31 -0.42 -5.90
C GLY A 67 -5.21 -1.82 -6.51
N ALA A 68 -6.33 -2.55 -6.47
CA ALA A 68 -6.38 -4.01 -6.65
C ALA A 68 -5.56 -4.54 -7.83
N GLU A 69 -5.74 -4.01 -9.03
CA GLU A 69 -5.13 -4.55 -10.25
C GLU A 69 -3.61 -4.32 -10.32
N GLY A 70 -3.15 -3.20 -9.77
CA GLY A 70 -1.73 -2.87 -9.70
C GLY A 70 -1.01 -3.56 -8.53
N GLU A 71 -1.71 -3.78 -7.40
CA GLU A 71 -1.09 -4.15 -6.13
C GLU A 71 -1.28 -5.62 -5.74
N ASN A 72 -2.23 -6.35 -6.37
CA ASN A 72 -2.54 -7.73 -6.01
C ASN A 72 -1.63 -8.80 -6.65
N GLY A 73 -0.64 -8.38 -7.44
CA GLY A 73 0.29 -9.29 -8.12
C GLY A 73 -0.13 -9.70 -9.53
N ALA A 74 -1.35 -9.40 -9.97
CA ALA A 74 -1.83 -9.82 -11.30
C ALA A 74 -1.03 -9.17 -12.43
N MET A 75 -0.88 -7.84 -12.41
CA MET A 75 -0.10 -7.11 -13.41
C MET A 75 1.36 -7.55 -13.40
N GLN A 76 1.95 -7.75 -12.23
CA GLN A 76 3.31 -8.23 -12.06
C GLN A 76 3.51 -9.62 -12.68
N ALA A 77 2.54 -10.52 -12.49
CA ALA A 77 2.58 -11.87 -13.08
C ALA A 77 2.53 -11.82 -14.61
N ILE A 78 1.68 -10.96 -15.18
CA ILE A 78 1.56 -10.77 -16.63
C ILE A 78 2.88 -10.26 -17.23
N ILE A 79 3.45 -9.19 -16.66
CA ILE A 79 4.70 -8.60 -17.18
C ILE A 79 5.86 -9.57 -17.00
N ASN A 80 5.90 -10.29 -15.87
CA ASN A 80 6.90 -11.35 -15.65
C ASN A 80 6.81 -12.47 -16.69
N ALA A 81 5.59 -12.91 -17.04
CA ALA A 81 5.38 -13.92 -18.09
C ALA A 81 5.79 -13.42 -19.50
N MET A 82 5.84 -12.11 -19.70
CA MET A 82 6.36 -11.49 -20.93
C MET A 82 7.91 -11.42 -20.94
N ASN A 83 8.58 -11.78 -19.83
CA ASN A 83 10.03 -11.65 -19.63
C ASN A 83 10.52 -10.20 -19.77
N ILE A 84 9.77 -9.24 -19.20
CA ILE A 84 10.10 -7.82 -19.16
C ILE A 84 10.35 -7.42 -17.71
N HIS A 85 11.37 -6.59 -17.46
CA HIS A 85 11.60 -6.01 -16.13
C HIS A 85 10.47 -5.05 -15.74
N TYR A 86 10.14 -4.98 -14.47
CA TYR A 86 9.11 -4.07 -13.95
C TYR A 86 9.45 -3.55 -12.55
N THR A 87 8.85 -2.43 -12.17
CA THR A 87 9.08 -1.79 -10.87
C THR A 87 8.23 -2.41 -9.76
N GLY A 88 8.76 -2.39 -8.54
CA GLY A 88 8.05 -2.85 -7.34
C GLY A 88 8.27 -4.32 -7.01
N SER A 89 7.50 -4.81 -6.05
CA SER A 89 7.54 -6.20 -5.60
C SER A 89 7.07 -7.16 -6.69
N ASN A 90 7.56 -8.40 -6.67
CA ASN A 90 7.08 -9.41 -7.59
C ASN A 90 5.63 -9.83 -7.29
N HIS A 91 5.01 -10.61 -8.18
CA HIS A 91 3.64 -11.05 -8.06
C HIS A 91 3.33 -11.77 -6.74
N HIS A 92 4.27 -12.57 -6.22
CA HIS A 92 4.11 -13.28 -4.96
C HIS A 92 4.08 -12.32 -3.76
N GLY A 93 5.09 -11.43 -3.65
CA GLY A 93 5.16 -10.44 -2.58
C GLY A 93 3.98 -9.47 -2.60
N SER A 94 3.55 -9.04 -3.81
CA SER A 94 2.39 -8.18 -3.99
C SER A 94 1.08 -8.85 -3.52
N ALA A 95 0.85 -10.12 -3.91
CA ALA A 95 -0.34 -10.86 -3.48
C ALA A 95 -0.38 -11.07 -1.96
N VAL A 96 0.77 -11.43 -1.36
CA VAL A 96 0.89 -11.60 0.10
C VAL A 96 0.66 -10.27 0.84
N ALA A 97 1.22 -9.18 0.35
CA ALA A 97 1.07 -7.87 0.96
C ALA A 97 -0.37 -7.36 0.91
N MET A 98 -1.07 -7.60 -0.20
CA MET A 98 -2.45 -7.16 -0.40
C MET A 98 -3.43 -7.88 0.54
N ASP A 99 -3.18 -9.15 0.87
CA ASP A 99 -3.96 -9.93 1.84
C ASP A 99 -3.61 -9.52 3.27
N LYS A 100 -4.46 -8.68 3.89
CA LYS A 100 -4.23 -8.13 5.24
C LYS A 100 -4.18 -9.20 6.33
N HIS A 101 -4.97 -10.26 6.17
CA HIS A 101 -4.94 -11.36 7.13
C HIS A 101 -3.64 -12.14 7.03
N LEU A 102 -3.19 -12.47 5.82
CA LEU A 102 -1.95 -13.20 5.58
C LEU A 102 -0.73 -12.37 5.99
N SER A 103 -0.66 -11.09 5.59
CA SER A 103 0.43 -10.19 5.97
C SER A 103 0.49 -9.95 7.49
N SER A 104 -0.66 -9.96 8.19
CA SER A 104 -0.70 -9.96 9.67
C SER A 104 -0.05 -11.21 10.27
N LYS A 105 -0.22 -12.40 9.66
CA LYS A 105 0.48 -13.61 10.14
C LYS A 105 1.99 -13.50 9.98
N ILE A 106 2.44 -12.85 8.90
CA ILE A 106 3.86 -12.57 8.68
C ILE A 106 4.39 -11.60 9.75
N ALA A 107 3.64 -10.56 10.11
CA ALA A 107 4.00 -9.67 11.21
C ALA A 107 4.16 -10.42 12.54
N MET A 108 3.22 -11.31 12.87
CA MET A 108 3.30 -12.16 14.07
C MET A 108 4.55 -13.06 14.09
N ILE A 109 4.91 -13.68 12.96
CA ILE A 109 6.13 -14.52 12.84
C ILE A 109 7.39 -13.67 13.09
N ASN A 110 7.36 -12.38 12.76
CA ASN A 110 8.44 -11.43 13.02
C ASN A 110 8.36 -10.78 14.42
N ASN A 111 7.56 -11.33 15.33
CA ASN A 111 7.35 -10.82 16.70
C ASN A 111 6.85 -9.37 16.75
N VAL A 112 6.02 -8.98 15.78
CA VAL A 112 5.32 -7.70 15.76
C VAL A 112 3.87 -7.94 16.13
N SER A 113 3.35 -7.14 17.06
CA SER A 113 1.95 -7.23 17.48
C SER A 113 1.01 -6.89 16.34
N VAL A 114 -0.12 -7.58 16.34
CA VAL A 114 -1.24 -7.28 15.42
C VAL A 114 -2.51 -7.10 16.25
N PRO A 115 -3.46 -6.26 15.83
CA PRO A 115 -4.75 -6.19 16.49
C PRO A 115 -5.41 -7.56 16.53
N ARG A 116 -6.12 -7.92 17.60
CA ARG A 116 -6.95 -9.14 17.60
C ARG A 116 -7.88 -9.09 16.41
N GLN A 117 -8.02 -10.20 15.70
CA GLN A 117 -8.73 -10.19 14.44
C GLN A 117 -9.42 -11.51 14.13
N VAL A 118 -10.48 -11.39 13.31
CA VAL A 118 -11.24 -12.51 12.78
C VAL A 118 -11.49 -12.26 11.29
N LEU A 119 -11.16 -13.24 10.46
CA LEU A 119 -11.49 -13.22 9.02
C LEU A 119 -12.82 -13.94 8.81
N ILE A 120 -13.74 -13.30 8.09
CA ILE A 120 -15.06 -13.86 7.78
C ILE A 120 -15.36 -13.73 6.29
N SER A 121 -16.21 -14.63 5.77
CA SER A 121 -16.76 -14.61 4.39
C SER A 121 -18.28 -14.46 4.34
N GLU A 122 -18.92 -14.43 5.50
CA GLU A 122 -20.37 -14.22 5.65
C GLU A 122 -20.65 -13.58 7.02
N ILE A 123 -21.85 -13.06 7.21
CA ILE A 123 -22.25 -12.51 8.51
C ILE A 123 -22.38 -13.68 9.51
N PRO A 124 -21.59 -13.69 10.61
CA PRO A 124 -21.64 -14.76 11.58
C PRO A 124 -23.01 -14.92 12.22
N LYS A 125 -23.46 -16.15 12.44
CA LYS A 125 -24.70 -16.45 13.17
C LYS A 125 -24.60 -16.03 14.64
N ASP A 126 -23.43 -16.22 15.23
CA ASP A 126 -23.11 -15.80 16.60
C ASP A 126 -22.22 -14.56 16.58
N VAL A 127 -22.89 -13.39 16.55
CA VAL A 127 -22.21 -12.09 16.61
C VAL A 127 -21.73 -11.76 18.02
N TYR A 128 -22.35 -12.34 19.06
CA TYR A 128 -22.00 -12.06 20.46
C TYR A 128 -20.61 -12.55 20.82
N SER A 129 -20.26 -13.81 20.48
CA SER A 129 -18.92 -14.35 20.71
C SER A 129 -17.85 -13.53 20.01
N LEU A 130 -18.14 -13.00 18.84
CA LEU A 130 -17.24 -12.12 18.08
C LEU A 130 -17.04 -10.78 18.78
N ILE A 131 -18.12 -10.15 19.26
CA ILE A 131 -18.09 -8.88 20.01
C ILE A 131 -17.34 -9.06 21.35
N GLU A 132 -17.59 -10.19 22.04
CA GLU A 132 -16.90 -10.50 23.29
C GLU A 132 -15.40 -10.64 23.11
N TYR A 133 -14.96 -11.24 21.98
CA TYR A 133 -13.55 -11.42 21.65
C TYR A 133 -12.87 -10.09 21.23
N LEU A 134 -13.48 -9.32 20.34
CA LEU A 134 -12.86 -8.11 19.78
C LEU A 134 -13.09 -6.86 20.65
N LYS A 135 -14.29 -6.73 21.24
CA LYS A 135 -14.80 -5.57 21.97
C LYS A 135 -14.91 -4.30 21.09
N PHE A 136 -15.94 -3.51 21.35
CA PHE A 136 -16.10 -2.22 20.66
C PHE A 136 -15.09 -1.17 21.17
N PRO A 137 -14.61 -0.28 20.28
CA PRO A 137 -14.89 -0.18 18.85
C PRO A 137 -14.27 -1.34 18.04
N ILE A 138 -14.98 -1.76 16.97
CA ILE A 138 -14.47 -2.79 16.05
C ILE A 138 -14.19 -2.14 14.69
N VAL A 139 -13.03 -2.43 14.11
CA VAL A 139 -12.70 -2.07 12.74
C VAL A 139 -13.17 -3.18 11.81
N VAL A 140 -13.99 -2.80 10.83
CA VAL A 140 -14.46 -3.69 9.75
C VAL A 140 -13.82 -3.21 8.46
N LYS A 141 -13.12 -4.10 7.74
CA LYS A 141 -12.48 -3.75 6.47
C LYS A 141 -12.42 -4.93 5.50
N PRO A 142 -12.52 -4.69 4.19
CA PRO A 142 -12.22 -5.69 3.18
C PRO A 142 -10.78 -6.22 3.38
N ASN A 143 -10.56 -7.51 3.16
CA ASN A 143 -9.25 -8.12 3.37
C ASN A 143 -8.20 -7.66 2.35
N SER A 144 -8.62 -7.46 1.08
CA SER A 144 -7.72 -7.22 -0.06
C SER A 144 -8.05 -5.92 -0.82
N ALA A 145 -8.58 -4.90 -0.13
CA ALA A 145 -8.82 -3.59 -0.71
C ALA A 145 -7.81 -2.54 -0.18
N GLY A 146 -7.54 -1.53 -1.02
CA GLY A 146 -6.63 -0.41 -0.72
C GLY A 146 -7.37 0.86 -0.26
N SER A 147 -6.61 1.93 -0.03
CA SER A 147 -7.07 3.33 0.20
C SER A 147 -8.19 3.52 1.22
N SER A 148 -8.28 2.68 2.23
CA SER A 148 -9.36 2.74 3.24
C SER A 148 -10.79 2.62 2.67
N VAL A 149 -10.95 2.10 1.45
CA VAL A 149 -12.27 1.84 0.86
C VAL A 149 -12.95 0.71 1.63
N GLY A 150 -14.19 0.95 2.08
CA GLY A 150 -14.96 -0.03 2.86
C GLY A 150 -14.44 -0.26 4.29
N VAL A 151 -13.65 0.67 4.85
CA VAL A 151 -13.19 0.62 6.24
C VAL A 151 -14.16 1.36 7.14
N TYR A 152 -14.64 0.69 8.17
CA TYR A 152 -15.58 1.23 9.16
C TYR A 152 -15.05 1.02 10.57
N ILE A 153 -15.27 2.00 11.46
CA ILE A 153 -15.05 1.89 12.90
C ILE A 153 -16.42 1.92 13.56
N VAL A 154 -16.88 0.80 14.06
CA VAL A 154 -18.24 0.63 14.57
C VAL A 154 -18.28 0.52 16.09
N GLN A 155 -19.36 1.04 16.69
CA GLN A 155 -19.51 1.18 18.13
C GLN A 155 -20.59 0.25 18.71
N ASN A 156 -21.40 -0.41 17.86
CA ASN A 156 -22.52 -1.23 18.28
C ASN A 156 -22.81 -2.36 17.28
N GLU A 157 -23.61 -3.34 17.69
CA GLU A 157 -23.94 -4.54 16.91
C GLU A 157 -24.69 -4.21 15.60
N HIS A 158 -25.59 -3.21 15.62
CA HIS A 158 -26.34 -2.84 14.43
C HIS A 158 -25.40 -2.37 13.31
N ASP A 159 -24.53 -1.41 13.66
CA ASP A 159 -23.57 -0.85 12.71
C ASP A 159 -22.55 -1.90 12.27
N LEU A 160 -22.17 -2.85 13.16
CA LEU A 160 -21.29 -3.96 12.81
C LEU A 160 -21.87 -4.82 11.67
N LYS A 161 -23.17 -5.18 11.77
CA LYS A 161 -23.83 -5.99 10.73
C LYS A 161 -23.97 -5.25 9.41
N VAL A 162 -24.22 -3.93 9.45
CA VAL A 162 -24.27 -3.09 8.25
C VAL A 162 -22.88 -3.01 7.61
N ALA A 163 -21.85 -2.67 8.38
CA ALA A 163 -20.48 -2.55 7.90
C ALA A 163 -19.94 -3.87 7.30
N ILE A 164 -20.23 -5.02 7.92
CA ILE A 164 -19.87 -6.34 7.37
C ILE A 164 -20.54 -6.55 6.00
N ARG A 165 -21.84 -6.25 5.88
CA ARG A 165 -22.56 -6.42 4.62
C ARG A 165 -21.96 -5.55 3.52
N ASP A 166 -21.69 -4.30 3.83
CA ASP A 166 -21.12 -3.35 2.87
C ASP A 166 -19.71 -3.76 2.46
N ALA A 167 -18.85 -4.18 3.40
CA ALA A 167 -17.51 -4.66 3.10
C ALA A 167 -17.52 -5.95 2.25
N LEU A 168 -18.50 -6.85 2.45
CA LEU A 168 -18.69 -8.07 1.64
C LEU A 168 -19.16 -7.76 0.20
N THR A 169 -19.61 -6.55 -0.12
CA THR A 169 -19.86 -6.14 -1.51
C THR A 169 -18.57 -5.79 -2.25
N ILE A 170 -17.49 -5.53 -1.51
CA ILE A 170 -16.18 -5.09 -2.06
C ILE A 170 -15.23 -6.28 -2.17
N ASP A 171 -15.23 -7.16 -1.17
CA ASP A 171 -14.34 -8.33 -1.11
C ASP A 171 -15.10 -9.55 -0.57
N ASN A 172 -14.71 -10.74 -1.02
CA ASN A 172 -15.27 -12.01 -0.53
C ASN A 172 -14.90 -12.28 0.93
N PHE A 173 -13.86 -11.64 1.43
CA PHE A 173 -13.38 -11.77 2.81
C PHE A 173 -13.32 -10.42 3.51
N VAL A 174 -13.84 -10.38 4.72
CA VAL A 174 -13.84 -9.19 5.58
C VAL A 174 -13.03 -9.48 6.83
N LEU A 175 -12.11 -8.57 7.13
CA LEU A 175 -11.30 -8.62 8.33
C LEU A 175 -11.93 -7.74 9.40
N LEU A 176 -12.28 -8.34 10.53
CA LEU A 176 -12.75 -7.67 11.73
C LEU A 176 -11.60 -7.58 12.70
N GLN A 177 -11.31 -6.38 13.19
CA GLN A 177 -10.18 -6.15 14.10
C GLN A 177 -10.62 -5.31 15.31
N GLU A 178 -9.96 -5.53 16.46
CA GLU A 178 -10.05 -4.56 17.56
C GLU A 178 -9.47 -3.21 17.12
N HIS A 179 -10.06 -2.15 17.61
CA HIS A 179 -9.57 -0.80 17.33
C HIS A 179 -8.41 -0.48 18.27
N ILE A 180 -7.25 -0.16 17.71
CA ILE A 180 -6.08 0.30 18.46
C ILE A 180 -6.02 1.82 18.38
N SER A 181 -6.01 2.49 19.54
CA SER A 181 -5.82 3.95 19.62
C SER A 181 -4.33 4.25 19.81
N GLY A 182 -3.76 5.08 18.94
CA GLY A 182 -2.33 5.41 18.98
C GLY A 182 -1.93 6.35 17.86
N LYS A 183 -0.60 6.53 17.70
CA LYS A 183 -0.02 7.27 16.58
C LYS A 183 0.02 6.38 15.35
N GLU A 184 -0.53 6.85 14.24
CA GLU A 184 -0.36 6.15 12.95
C GLU A 184 1.00 6.50 12.37
N LEU A 185 1.78 5.47 12.05
CA LEU A 185 3.15 5.58 11.56
C LEU A 185 3.32 4.80 10.28
N THR A 186 4.14 5.31 9.39
CA THR A 186 4.56 4.58 8.19
C THR A 186 6.07 4.58 8.05
N VAL A 187 6.61 3.45 7.59
CA VAL A 187 8.04 3.26 7.30
C VAL A 187 8.19 2.88 5.83
N SER A 188 8.82 3.75 5.07
CA SER A 188 9.13 3.51 3.67
C SER A 188 10.46 2.75 3.52
N ILE A 189 10.51 1.85 2.53
CA ILE A 189 11.66 1.02 2.19
C ILE A 189 12.02 1.28 0.73
N LEU A 190 13.32 1.48 0.46
CA LEU A 190 13.85 1.67 -0.89
C LEU A 190 15.13 0.85 -1.07
N GLY A 191 15.04 -0.29 -1.74
CA GLY A 191 16.15 -1.23 -1.85
C GLY A 191 16.59 -1.75 -0.48
N LYS A 192 17.78 -1.36 -0.04
CA LYS A 192 18.32 -1.69 1.30
C LYS A 192 18.14 -0.55 2.31
N ASP A 193 17.70 0.61 1.86
CA ASP A 193 17.56 1.79 2.70
C ASP A 193 16.18 1.77 3.38
N ILE A 194 16.17 1.94 4.70
CA ILE A 194 14.98 2.13 5.51
C ILE A 194 14.86 3.62 5.81
N LEU A 195 13.90 4.27 5.18
CA LEU A 195 13.75 5.71 5.18
C LEU A 195 13.27 6.24 6.55
N PRO A 196 13.26 7.56 6.77
CA PRO A 196 12.70 8.14 7.98
C PRO A 196 11.25 7.72 8.22
N VAL A 197 10.91 7.47 9.49
CA VAL A 197 9.53 7.15 9.90
C VAL A 197 8.68 8.42 9.77
N ILE A 198 7.48 8.29 9.23
CA ILE A 198 6.50 9.39 9.15
C ILE A 198 5.36 9.12 10.13
N GLU A 199 4.99 10.12 10.93
CA GLU A 199 3.73 10.13 11.68
C GLU A 199 2.63 10.74 10.79
N ILE A 200 1.53 10.01 10.65
CA ILE A 200 0.33 10.41 9.92
C ILE A 200 -0.68 10.91 10.94
N LYS A 201 -1.01 12.18 10.91
CA LYS A 201 -1.92 12.81 11.87
C LYS A 201 -3.12 13.43 11.17
N PRO A 202 -4.23 12.68 11.03
CA PRO A 202 -5.47 13.26 10.54
C PRO A 202 -5.96 14.36 11.46
N ASN A 203 -6.48 15.46 10.91
CA ASN A 203 -7.02 16.55 11.70
C ASN A 203 -8.35 16.17 12.37
N LEU A 204 -9.12 15.24 11.76
CA LEU A 204 -10.37 14.72 12.28
C LEU A 204 -10.48 13.21 11.99
N GLY A 205 -10.91 12.45 12.99
CA GLY A 205 -11.22 11.02 12.83
C GLY A 205 -9.99 10.13 12.56
N PHE A 206 -10.13 9.18 11.66
CA PHE A 206 -9.09 8.26 11.24
C PHE A 206 -8.59 8.58 9.81
N TYR A 207 -7.51 7.97 9.37
CA TYR A 207 -6.90 8.18 8.05
C TYR A 207 -7.76 7.54 6.94
N SER A 208 -8.96 8.10 6.73
CA SER A 208 -9.94 7.71 5.74
C SER A 208 -9.50 8.10 4.32
N TYR A 209 -10.19 7.56 3.30
CA TYR A 209 -9.99 7.95 1.90
C TYR A 209 -10.02 9.48 1.72
N GLU A 210 -11.01 10.15 2.31
CA GLU A 210 -11.15 11.60 2.26
C GLU A 210 -9.96 12.31 2.92
N ASN A 211 -9.51 11.84 4.08
CA ASN A 211 -8.37 12.42 4.80
C ASN A 211 -7.02 12.15 4.10
N LYS A 212 -6.93 11.10 3.28
CA LYS A 212 -5.73 10.79 2.46
C LYS A 212 -5.56 11.75 1.29
N TYR A 213 -6.66 12.14 0.64
CA TYR A 213 -6.60 12.80 -0.67
C TYR A 213 -7.17 14.21 -0.70
N THR A 214 -7.70 14.72 0.42
CA THR A 214 -8.12 16.13 0.56
C THR A 214 -7.00 16.94 1.20
N ALA A 215 -6.48 17.92 0.46
CA ALA A 215 -5.40 18.77 0.94
C ALA A 215 -5.76 19.47 2.27
N GLY A 216 -4.85 19.41 3.24
CA GLY A 216 -5.01 20.02 4.55
C GLY A 216 -5.77 19.17 5.59
N ASN A 217 -6.33 18.01 5.22
CA ASN A 217 -7.02 17.15 6.17
C ASN A 217 -6.07 16.31 7.03
N THR A 218 -4.83 16.12 6.60
CA THR A 218 -3.83 15.33 7.31
C THR A 218 -2.50 16.08 7.38
N VAL A 219 -1.85 16.02 8.53
CA VAL A 219 -0.49 16.53 8.75
C VAL A 219 0.47 15.35 8.75
N TYR A 220 1.54 15.45 7.98
CA TYR A 220 2.65 14.48 7.95
C TYR A 220 3.85 15.05 8.70
N ILE A 221 4.35 14.33 9.69
CA ILE A 221 5.53 14.72 10.48
C ILE A 221 6.67 13.78 10.10
N CYS A 222 7.67 14.31 9.39
CA CYS A 222 8.84 13.58 8.92
C CYS A 222 10.11 14.31 9.34
N PRO A 223 11.01 13.71 10.14
CA PRO A 223 10.84 12.43 10.82
C PRO A 223 9.80 12.49 11.94
N ALA A 224 9.15 11.38 12.22
CA ALA A 224 8.20 11.23 13.32
C ALA A 224 8.85 11.51 14.68
N GLN A 225 8.11 12.13 15.59
CA GLN A 225 8.58 12.42 16.95
C GLN A 225 8.52 11.14 17.81
N LEU A 226 9.58 10.34 17.73
CA LEU A 226 9.79 9.07 18.41
C LEU A 226 11.11 9.07 19.20
N THR A 227 11.23 8.21 20.20
CA THR A 227 12.52 7.94 20.82
C THR A 227 13.44 7.19 19.83
N GLU A 228 14.75 7.17 20.10
CA GLU A 228 15.70 6.39 19.28
C GLU A 228 15.35 4.91 19.25
N GLU A 229 14.94 4.36 20.41
CA GLU A 229 14.51 2.96 20.53
C GLU A 229 13.26 2.66 19.73
N GLN A 230 12.22 3.50 19.82
CA GLN A 230 11.01 3.39 19.04
C GLN A 230 11.30 3.49 17.53
N THR A 231 12.13 4.43 17.12
CA THR A 231 12.55 4.60 15.72
C THR A 231 13.26 3.35 15.19
N LYS A 232 14.22 2.81 15.98
CA LYS A 232 14.95 1.59 15.62
C LYS A 232 14.00 0.39 15.53
N LYS A 233 13.09 0.21 16.50
CA LYS A 233 12.10 -0.87 16.52
C LYS A 233 11.17 -0.79 15.31
N ALA A 234 10.65 0.41 15.00
CA ALA A 234 9.78 0.62 13.84
C ALA A 234 10.46 0.23 12.52
N LYS A 235 11.68 0.74 12.29
CA LYS A 235 12.46 0.45 11.08
C LYS A 235 12.80 -1.03 10.94
N GLN A 236 13.27 -1.66 12.00
CA GLN A 236 13.62 -3.08 11.99
C GLN A 236 12.38 -3.97 11.76
N SER A 237 11.26 -3.65 12.40
CA SER A 237 9.99 -4.37 12.22
C SER A 237 9.50 -4.25 10.78
N ALA A 238 9.53 -3.04 10.21
CA ALA A 238 9.12 -2.81 8.84
C ALA A 238 9.98 -3.59 7.84
N GLU A 239 11.30 -3.55 7.99
CA GLU A 239 12.22 -4.29 7.13
C GLU A 239 11.97 -5.80 7.21
N ASN A 240 11.89 -6.36 8.43
CA ASN A 240 11.69 -7.79 8.63
C ASN A 240 10.36 -8.26 8.00
N ILE A 241 9.26 -7.55 8.26
CA ILE A 241 7.95 -7.89 7.70
C ILE A 241 7.98 -7.82 6.18
N PHE A 242 8.50 -6.73 5.61
CA PHE A 242 8.57 -6.50 4.17
C PHE A 242 9.37 -7.62 3.47
N ARG A 243 10.54 -7.96 4.00
CA ARG A 243 11.39 -9.04 3.45
C ARG A 243 10.74 -10.41 3.60
N THR A 244 10.17 -10.71 4.76
CA THR A 244 9.51 -12.02 5.01
C THR A 244 8.28 -12.20 4.15
N ALA A 245 7.56 -11.12 3.80
CA ALA A 245 6.45 -11.13 2.84
C ALA A 245 6.91 -11.37 1.39
N GLY A 246 8.21 -11.38 1.11
CA GLY A 246 8.75 -11.51 -0.24
C GLY A 246 8.68 -10.21 -1.05
N CYS A 247 8.44 -9.09 -0.40
CA CYS A 247 8.44 -7.77 -1.03
C CYS A 247 9.87 -7.30 -1.34
N SER A 248 10.01 -6.47 -2.38
CA SER A 248 11.29 -6.00 -2.89
C SER A 248 11.18 -4.61 -3.50
N ILE A 249 12.32 -4.03 -3.86
CA ILE A 249 12.51 -2.76 -4.54
C ILE A 249 12.05 -1.57 -3.71
N TYR A 250 10.75 -1.34 -3.52
CA TYR A 250 10.21 -0.29 -2.67
C TYR A 250 8.83 -0.64 -2.13
N GLY A 251 8.43 0.05 -1.08
CA GLY A 251 7.11 -0.06 -0.48
C GLY A 251 7.02 0.63 0.87
N ARG A 252 5.89 0.49 1.55
CA ARG A 252 5.64 1.01 2.89
C ARG A 252 5.10 -0.09 3.80
N VAL A 253 5.41 0.03 5.08
CA VAL A 253 4.79 -0.76 6.15
C VAL A 253 4.16 0.19 7.15
N ASP A 254 2.87 0.01 7.42
CA ASP A 254 2.07 0.92 8.22
C ASP A 254 1.77 0.29 9.59
N PHE A 255 1.86 1.11 10.66
CA PHE A 255 1.71 0.70 12.05
C PHE A 255 0.84 1.68 12.85
N ILE A 256 0.31 1.21 13.98
CA ILE A 256 -0.14 2.07 15.08
C ILE A 256 0.81 1.87 16.27
N LEU A 257 1.35 2.96 16.79
CA LEU A 257 2.10 2.97 18.06
C LEU A 257 1.16 3.32 19.21
N ALA A 258 0.91 2.35 20.09
CA ALA A 258 0.13 2.52 21.31
C ALA A 258 1.03 2.28 22.54
N GLY A 259 1.35 3.35 23.26
CA GLY A 259 2.42 3.30 24.27
C GLY A 259 3.76 3.01 23.60
N ASP A 260 4.39 1.88 23.94
CA ASP A 260 5.65 1.41 23.35
C ASP A 260 5.45 0.22 22.42
N GLU A 261 4.20 -0.15 22.14
CA GLU A 261 3.88 -1.31 21.31
C GLU A 261 3.47 -0.90 19.90
N PHE A 262 4.13 -1.52 18.90
CA PHE A 262 3.84 -1.34 17.49
C PHE A 262 2.85 -2.41 17.02
N TYR A 263 1.69 -1.98 16.56
CA TYR A 263 0.69 -2.83 15.94
C TYR A 263 0.75 -2.69 14.43
N PHE A 264 1.05 -3.77 13.74
CA PHE A 264 1.07 -3.82 12.29
C PHE A 264 -0.33 -3.62 11.70
N LEU A 265 -0.43 -2.82 10.64
CA LEU A 265 -1.67 -2.58 9.89
C LEU A 265 -1.66 -3.25 8.52
N GLU A 266 -0.70 -2.90 7.67
CA GLU A 266 -0.61 -3.39 6.29
C GLU A 266 0.78 -3.14 5.67
N ILE A 267 1.03 -3.82 4.54
CA ILE A 267 2.12 -3.52 3.61
C ILE A 267 1.51 -2.91 2.36
N ASN A 268 2.12 -1.83 1.87
CA ASN A 268 1.75 -1.20 0.62
C ASN A 268 2.92 -1.32 -0.37
N THR A 269 2.74 -2.09 -1.45
CA THR A 269 3.80 -2.41 -2.43
C THR A 269 3.91 -1.43 -3.58
N LEU A 270 2.85 -0.65 -3.87
CA LEU A 270 2.85 0.44 -4.83
C LEU A 270 2.27 1.72 -4.18
N PRO A 271 2.99 2.30 -3.21
CA PRO A 271 2.53 3.50 -2.52
C PRO A 271 2.40 4.66 -3.49
N GLY A 272 1.55 5.64 -3.13
CA GLY A 272 1.39 6.87 -3.89
C GLY A 272 2.74 7.52 -4.22
N MET A 273 2.89 7.93 -5.48
CA MET A 273 4.15 8.43 -6.06
C MET A 273 4.07 9.88 -6.52
N ARG A 274 3.09 10.66 -6.04
CA ARG A 274 3.17 12.12 -6.19
C ARG A 274 4.29 12.68 -5.31
N GLU A 275 4.88 13.81 -5.68
CA GLU A 275 5.99 14.40 -4.91
C GLU A 275 5.65 14.61 -3.42
N GLU A 276 4.39 14.94 -3.11
CA GLU A 276 3.90 15.11 -1.73
C GLU A 276 3.45 13.80 -1.05
N SER A 277 3.55 12.66 -1.71
CA SER A 277 3.18 11.36 -1.14
C SER A 277 4.20 10.89 -0.11
N LEU A 278 3.78 9.97 0.77
CA LEU A 278 4.55 9.55 1.95
C LEU A 278 5.93 8.97 1.62
N LEU A 279 6.05 8.15 0.56
CA LEU A 279 7.36 7.58 0.18
C LEU A 279 8.29 8.64 -0.40
N PRO A 280 7.88 9.50 -1.37
CA PRO A 280 8.70 10.63 -1.82
C PRO A 280 9.06 11.60 -0.69
N LEU A 281 8.14 11.90 0.23
CA LEU A 281 8.42 12.75 1.40
C LEU A 281 9.52 12.14 2.29
N ALA A 282 9.43 10.84 2.58
CA ALA A 282 10.47 10.13 3.35
C ALA A 282 11.81 10.10 2.60
N ALA A 283 11.80 9.96 1.28
CA ALA A 283 13.00 9.98 0.45
C ALA A 283 13.66 11.37 0.46
N GLN A 284 12.87 12.44 0.35
CA GLN A 284 13.37 13.82 0.42
C GLN A 284 14.03 14.11 1.77
N GLU A 285 13.42 13.70 2.88
CA GLU A 285 14.00 13.83 4.23
C GLU A 285 15.28 13.00 4.39
N PHE A 286 15.41 11.89 3.66
CA PHE A 286 16.62 11.07 3.59
C PHE A 286 17.71 11.65 2.69
N GLY A 287 17.43 12.76 1.98
CA GLY A 287 18.37 13.42 1.06
C GLY A 287 18.32 12.91 -0.39
N ILE A 288 17.20 12.27 -0.80
CA ILE A 288 16.96 11.76 -2.15
C ILE A 288 15.82 12.59 -2.75
N ASP A 289 16.11 13.43 -3.75
CA ASP A 289 15.09 14.18 -4.46
C ASP A 289 14.21 13.27 -5.36
N TYR A 290 13.10 13.82 -5.87
CA TYR A 290 12.12 13.01 -6.60
C TYR A 290 12.69 12.35 -7.87
N PRO A 291 13.43 13.03 -8.76
CA PRO A 291 14.09 12.38 -9.88
C PRO A 291 15.08 11.28 -9.47
N GLN A 292 15.86 11.51 -8.41
CA GLN A 292 16.78 10.50 -7.86
C GLN A 292 16.03 9.29 -7.30
N LEU A 293 14.85 9.48 -6.68
CA LEU A 293 13.99 8.40 -6.22
C LEU A 293 13.53 7.53 -7.38
N ILE A 294 13.01 8.15 -8.44
CA ILE A 294 12.58 7.43 -9.66
C ILE A 294 13.75 6.68 -10.29
N GLU A 295 14.91 7.32 -10.41
CA GLU A 295 16.12 6.69 -10.94
C GLU A 295 16.55 5.47 -10.13
N ARG A 296 16.51 5.56 -8.79
CA ARG A 296 16.84 4.44 -7.91
C ARG A 296 15.87 3.27 -8.07
N ILE A 297 14.56 3.56 -8.16
CA ILE A 297 13.55 2.54 -8.40
C ILE A 297 13.83 1.83 -9.74
N ILE A 298 14.10 2.58 -10.81
CA ILE A 298 14.46 2.03 -12.12
C ILE A 298 15.69 1.13 -12.01
N LYS A 299 16.78 1.61 -11.40
CA LYS A 299 18.04 0.84 -11.26
C LYS A 299 17.85 -0.45 -10.45
N LEU A 300 17.10 -0.38 -9.33
CA LEU A 300 16.81 -1.55 -8.50
C LEU A 300 15.93 -2.57 -9.23
N SER A 301 15.11 -2.14 -10.16
CA SER A 301 14.21 -3.01 -10.94
C SER A 301 14.93 -3.73 -12.10
N MET A 302 16.12 -3.26 -12.47
CA MET A 302 16.95 -3.84 -13.52
C MET A 302 18.05 -4.78 -12.97
N SER A 303 18.20 -4.87 -11.65
CA SER A 303 19.17 -5.73 -10.97
C SER A 303 18.52 -7.06 -10.57
#